data_72e8398712735bca86e5cd750e3029a2
#
_entry.id   72e8398712735bca86e5cd750e3029a2
#
_cell.length_a   1.000
_cell.length_b   1.000
_cell.length_c   1.000
_cell.angle_alpha   90.00
_cell.angle_beta   90.00
_cell.angle_gamma   90.00
#
_symmetry.space_group_name_H-M   'P 1'
#
loop_
_entity.id
_entity.type
_entity.pdbx_description
1 polymer ?
#
loop_
_entity_poly.entity_id
_entity_poly.type
_entity_poly.pdbx_seq_one_letter_code
_entity_poly.pdbx_strand_id
1 'polypeptide(L)'
;MMGGGYPLPCRCRVGRGLASSASEPRVGAMEKDFRYIELRVPPRRFENWERFLAATPEYSIGLEVMDDTPGRRGTHIHFDHHSGVIREATMSAAMQAYIAVRQGRLMQRWLPHRCPLPVYVWNADQDVCLASFILEYHELLEQCHSDPLLRWIVQFNNKVDVCGGLYPVDLEELVRNHFTWVFEPFREQRMKGKAEGDEALVKVTIRRVCDRLEDLLQGRAGTAPITAEPEILYTSAHGFVIADEKGDPNSRLVLAARGLTNLISLVCRRKNGRYTYSVIRGSPYDEDTFQVARLIQAFQAAEDLPDARIWGGSNLAAGSDSELGSSLHWTRLRDIAEAIVEEASCHYATEAPSERRSPFGILVVMHPAETAILHGLLHECGAEVFTASTCVEASRALDLGVSIRAIFSTRWLPDGGFQDLVQMGGRCPEPTPLILFLPQVDGGWIDLLEAGAFDLVVEPYRRERIQRVIAELALYARVPSAAVP
;
A
#
# COMPACT_ATOMS: atom_id res chain seq x y z
N MET A 1 -19.82 26.64 -41.09
CA MET A 1 -18.53 27.33 -41.16
C MET A 1 -18.31 28.04 -39.87
N MET A 2 -17.41 27.55 -39.07
CA MET A 2 -16.51 28.22 -38.15
C MET A 2 -15.78 27.12 -37.39
N GLY A 3 -14.54 26.89 -37.79
CA GLY A 3 -13.64 25.93 -37.15
C GLY A 3 -12.96 26.61 -35.97
N GLY A 4 -13.02 25.97 -34.83
CA GLY A 4 -12.27 26.31 -33.63
C GLY A 4 -11.20 25.25 -33.38
N GLY A 5 -9.97 25.54 -33.81
CA GLY A 5 -8.82 24.67 -33.53
C GLY A 5 -8.36 24.85 -32.12
N TYR A 6 -8.19 23.72 -31.41
CA TYR A 6 -7.52 23.66 -30.10
C TYR A 6 -5.99 23.67 -30.32
N PRO A 7 -5.23 24.44 -29.55
CA PRO A 7 -3.77 24.43 -29.64
C PRO A 7 -3.20 23.17 -28.95
N LEU A 8 -2.30 22.49 -29.70
CA LEU A 8 -1.49 21.38 -29.19
C LEU A 8 -0.45 21.88 -28.17
N PRO A 9 -0.13 21.10 -27.12
CA PRO A 9 0.87 21.48 -26.14
C PRO A 9 2.29 21.40 -26.68
N CYS A 10 3.11 22.35 -26.24
CA CYS A 10 4.51 22.57 -26.61
C CYS A 10 5.38 21.32 -26.44
N ARG A 11 6.15 21.01 -27.50
CA ARG A 11 7.27 20.07 -27.46
C ARG A 11 8.39 20.62 -26.58
N CYS A 12 8.68 19.97 -25.47
CA CYS A 12 9.92 20.18 -24.72
C CYS A 12 11.11 19.59 -25.51
N ARG A 13 12.08 20.42 -25.83
CA ARG A 13 13.39 20.04 -26.41
C ARG A 13 14.20 19.33 -25.33
N VAL A 14 14.62 18.10 -25.63
CA VAL A 14 15.63 17.37 -24.87
C VAL A 14 16.99 18.01 -25.15
N GLY A 15 17.54 18.74 -24.20
CA GLY A 15 18.92 19.20 -24.18
C GLY A 15 19.83 18.10 -23.64
N ARG A 16 20.84 17.69 -24.44
CA ARG A 16 21.94 16.81 -24.02
C ARG A 16 22.95 17.58 -23.15
N GLY A 17 23.37 16.91 -22.07
CA GLY A 17 24.71 17.03 -21.52
C GLY A 17 24.87 18.02 -20.37
N LEU A 18 25.23 17.48 -19.21
CA LEU A 18 26.49 17.76 -18.52
C LEU A 18 26.48 16.99 -17.20
N ALA A 19 27.50 16.18 -16.98
CA ALA A 19 27.81 15.58 -15.71
C ALA A 19 28.01 16.70 -14.67
N SER A 20 27.22 16.69 -13.61
CA SER A 20 27.37 17.59 -12.48
C SER A 20 27.83 16.79 -11.25
N SER A 21 29.02 17.14 -10.80
CA SER A 21 29.62 16.77 -9.54
C SER A 21 28.65 16.91 -8.38
N ALA A 22 28.61 15.94 -7.51
CA ALA A 22 27.92 16.00 -6.22
C ALA A 22 28.41 17.22 -5.44
N SER A 23 27.56 18.24 -5.33
CA SER A 23 27.80 19.36 -4.42
C SER A 23 27.42 18.92 -3.01
N GLU A 24 28.37 19.04 -2.09
CA GLU A 24 28.17 18.93 -0.64
C GLU A 24 26.99 19.80 -0.19
N PRO A 25 26.20 19.34 0.82
CA PRO A 25 25.08 20.11 1.32
C PRO A 25 25.61 21.43 1.92
N ARG A 26 25.08 22.55 1.42
CA ARG A 26 25.34 23.88 2.02
C ARG A 26 24.76 23.87 3.44
N VAL A 27 25.63 23.75 4.40
CA VAL A 27 25.35 24.07 5.81
C VAL A 27 25.17 25.58 5.87
N GLY A 28 23.94 26.08 6.14
CA GLY A 28 23.68 27.49 6.36
C GLY A 28 22.44 28.10 5.71
N ALA A 29 21.50 27.34 5.18
CA ALA A 29 20.16 27.87 4.90
C ALA A 29 19.39 27.93 6.24
N MET A 30 18.98 29.13 6.68
CA MET A 30 18.02 29.26 7.78
C MET A 30 16.82 28.39 7.48
N GLU A 31 16.53 27.43 8.37
CA GLU A 31 15.34 26.61 8.28
C GLU A 31 14.12 27.52 8.20
N LYS A 32 13.40 27.45 7.09
CA LYS A 32 12.19 28.23 6.86
C LYS A 32 11.08 27.61 7.73
N ASP A 33 10.69 28.25 8.80
CA ASP A 33 9.61 27.79 9.67
C ASP A 33 8.31 27.57 8.88
N PHE A 34 7.50 26.61 9.32
CA PHE A 34 6.15 26.43 8.80
C PHE A 34 5.29 27.65 9.12
N ARG A 35 4.46 28.06 8.17
CA ARG A 35 3.64 29.26 8.29
C ARG A 35 2.30 29.00 8.97
N TYR A 36 1.69 27.88 8.65
CA TYR A 36 0.31 27.56 9.04
C TYR A 36 0.21 26.52 10.13
N ILE A 37 1.26 25.71 10.31
CA ILE A 37 1.32 24.70 11.37
C ILE A 37 2.54 24.88 12.26
N GLU A 38 2.42 24.48 13.52
CA GLU A 38 3.53 24.39 14.48
C GLU A 38 3.68 22.92 14.91
N LEU A 39 4.74 22.25 14.45
CA LEU A 39 5.02 20.88 14.83
C LEU A 39 5.43 20.79 16.30
N ARG A 40 4.77 19.93 17.04
CA ARG A 40 5.02 19.63 18.46
C ARG A 40 5.21 18.14 18.66
N VAL A 41 6.32 17.77 19.27
CA VAL A 41 6.64 16.38 19.59
C VAL A 41 6.49 16.20 21.09
N PRO A 42 5.46 15.48 21.58
CA PRO A 42 5.29 15.24 22.99
C PRO A 42 6.39 14.27 23.49
N PRO A 43 6.72 14.26 24.80
CA PRO A 43 7.73 13.39 25.36
C PRO A 43 7.36 11.90 25.25
N ARG A 44 6.10 11.57 25.05
CA ARG A 44 5.55 10.25 24.75
C ARG A 44 4.20 10.38 24.05
N ARG A 45 3.73 9.31 23.41
CA ARG A 45 2.38 9.24 22.81
C ARG A 45 1.32 9.50 23.87
N PHE A 46 0.19 10.04 23.48
CA PHE A 46 -0.97 10.17 24.36
C PHE A 46 -1.69 8.81 24.48
N GLU A 47 -2.03 8.44 25.68
CA GLU A 47 -2.70 7.16 25.96
C GLU A 47 -4.12 7.12 25.38
N ASN A 48 -4.81 8.28 25.38
CA ASN A 48 -6.20 8.41 24.95
C ASN A 48 -6.60 9.87 24.71
N TRP A 49 -7.83 10.05 24.22
CA TRP A 49 -8.44 11.34 23.97
C TRP A 49 -8.47 12.26 25.19
N GLU A 50 -8.74 11.73 26.37
CA GLU A 50 -8.83 12.55 27.58
C GLU A 50 -7.49 13.21 27.88
N ARG A 51 -6.39 12.45 27.78
CA ARG A 51 -5.03 12.98 27.94
C ARG A 51 -4.66 13.98 26.85
N PHE A 52 -5.05 13.71 25.60
CA PHE A 52 -4.81 14.64 24.50
C PHE A 52 -5.54 15.95 24.71
N LEU A 53 -6.84 15.93 25.04
CA LEU A 53 -7.64 17.13 25.29
C LEU A 53 -7.11 17.94 26.47
N ALA A 54 -6.69 17.27 27.54
CA ALA A 54 -6.18 17.95 28.74
C ALA A 54 -4.81 18.59 28.55
N ALA A 55 -3.97 18.02 27.67
CA ALA A 55 -2.58 18.46 27.48
C ALA A 55 -2.39 19.43 26.30
N THR A 56 -3.39 19.60 25.45
CA THR A 56 -3.26 20.36 24.21
C THR A 56 -4.26 21.53 24.15
N PRO A 57 -3.89 22.65 23.54
CA PRO A 57 -4.80 23.78 23.38
C PRO A 57 -5.89 23.50 22.36
N GLU A 58 -6.94 24.31 22.35
CA GLU A 58 -7.97 24.28 21.32
C GLU A 58 -7.37 24.44 19.90
N TYR A 59 -8.05 23.83 18.91
CA TYR A 59 -7.64 23.77 17.50
C TYR A 59 -6.33 22.99 17.30
N SER A 60 -6.16 21.90 18.06
CA SER A 60 -5.02 20.99 17.94
C SER A 60 -5.31 19.82 17.02
N ILE A 61 -4.30 19.41 16.26
CA ILE A 61 -4.32 18.24 15.37
C ILE A 61 -3.30 17.22 15.87
N GLY A 62 -3.71 15.98 16.03
CA GLY A 62 -2.84 14.82 16.25
C GLY A 62 -2.64 14.05 14.95
N LEU A 63 -1.41 13.66 14.64
CA LEU A 63 -1.06 12.77 13.56
C LEU A 63 -0.39 11.55 14.17
N GLU A 64 -1.09 10.42 14.24
CA GLU A 64 -0.61 9.14 14.76
C GLU A 64 0.09 9.24 16.14
N VAL A 65 -0.40 10.13 16.97
CA VAL A 65 0.24 10.51 18.24
C VAL A 65 -0.47 9.95 19.47
N MET A 66 -1.54 9.17 19.27
CA MET A 66 -2.39 8.68 20.34
C MET A 66 -2.72 7.18 20.18
N ASP A 67 -2.86 6.47 21.29
CA ASP A 67 -3.24 5.04 21.31
C ASP A 67 -4.76 4.84 21.41
N ASP A 68 -5.55 5.69 20.79
CA ASP A 68 -7.03 5.69 20.81
C ASP A 68 -7.57 5.88 19.38
N THR A 69 -8.86 5.63 19.20
CA THR A 69 -9.54 5.72 17.90
C THR A 69 -9.38 7.11 17.25
N PRO A 70 -9.18 7.17 15.91
CA PRO A 70 -9.16 8.43 15.19
C PRO A 70 -10.51 9.16 15.27
N GLY A 71 -10.51 10.44 14.93
CA GLY A 71 -11.74 11.21 14.85
C GLY A 71 -11.61 12.66 15.30
N ARG A 72 -12.76 13.24 15.67
CA ARG A 72 -12.86 14.63 16.13
C ARG A 72 -13.62 14.75 17.45
N ARG A 73 -13.06 15.55 18.37
CA ARG A 73 -13.74 15.96 19.62
C ARG A 73 -13.65 17.49 19.80
N GLY A 74 -14.75 18.16 19.51
CA GLY A 74 -14.82 19.64 19.56
C GLY A 74 -13.83 20.29 18.59
N THR A 75 -12.85 21.00 19.15
CA THR A 75 -11.77 21.72 18.43
C THR A 75 -10.48 20.90 18.29
N HIS A 76 -10.54 19.58 18.52
CA HIS A 76 -9.41 18.67 18.39
C HIS A 76 -9.73 17.60 17.35
N ILE A 77 -8.71 17.24 16.54
CA ILE A 77 -8.78 16.16 15.54
C ILE A 77 -7.58 15.24 15.74
N HIS A 78 -7.79 13.96 15.60
CA HIS A 78 -6.76 12.95 15.52
C HIS A 78 -6.92 12.15 14.22
N PHE A 79 -5.93 12.24 13.34
CA PHE A 79 -5.83 11.45 12.13
C PHE A 79 -4.93 10.26 12.42
N ASP A 80 -5.49 9.07 12.31
CA ASP A 80 -4.82 7.80 12.61
C ASP A 80 -5.58 6.63 11.98
N HIS A 81 -4.93 5.47 11.88
CA HIS A 81 -5.53 4.22 11.43
C HIS A 81 -4.92 2.97 12.15
N HIS A 82 -4.30 3.19 13.32
CA HIS A 82 -3.63 2.13 14.07
C HIS A 82 -4.52 1.47 15.12
N SER A 83 -5.19 2.26 15.96
CA SER A 83 -5.89 1.75 17.14
C SER A 83 -7.41 1.85 17.02
N GLY A 84 -8.11 0.76 17.40
CA GLY A 84 -9.57 0.75 17.47
C GLY A 84 -10.32 0.83 16.14
N VAL A 85 -9.65 0.49 15.03
CA VAL A 85 -10.19 0.53 13.67
C VAL A 85 -9.96 -0.78 12.93
N ILE A 86 -10.72 -1.01 11.88
CA ILE A 86 -10.42 -2.00 10.84
C ILE A 86 -9.50 -1.31 9.84
N ARG A 87 -8.20 -1.69 9.82
CA ARG A 87 -7.16 -0.95 9.10
C ARG A 87 -7.43 -0.86 7.60
N GLU A 88 -7.84 -1.96 6.97
CA GLU A 88 -8.16 -2.01 5.55
C GLU A 88 -9.38 -1.17 5.14
N ALA A 89 -10.24 -0.83 6.09
CA ALA A 89 -11.41 0.04 5.89
C ALA A 89 -11.15 1.48 6.37
N THR A 90 -9.96 1.78 6.89
CA THR A 90 -9.61 3.10 7.43
C THR A 90 -8.45 3.70 6.64
N MET A 91 -8.66 4.90 6.15
CA MET A 91 -7.65 5.63 5.38
C MET A 91 -6.45 6.00 6.24
N SER A 92 -5.26 6.11 5.66
CA SER A 92 -4.05 6.63 6.30
C SER A 92 -4.26 8.07 6.80
N ALA A 93 -3.45 8.52 7.76
CA ALA A 93 -3.58 9.86 8.34
C ALA A 93 -3.40 10.96 7.28
N ALA A 94 -2.51 10.77 6.29
CA ALA A 94 -2.35 11.70 5.18
C ALA A 94 -3.60 11.79 4.30
N MET A 95 -4.25 10.67 4.00
CA MET A 95 -5.49 10.67 3.22
C MET A 95 -6.63 11.33 4.00
N GLN A 96 -6.74 11.06 5.31
CA GLN A 96 -7.72 11.73 6.17
C GLN A 96 -7.49 13.25 6.21
N ALA A 97 -6.23 13.70 6.36
CA ALA A 97 -5.86 15.11 6.30
C ALA A 97 -6.19 15.73 4.94
N TYR A 98 -5.91 15.01 3.84
CA TYR A 98 -6.22 15.45 2.48
C TYR A 98 -7.72 15.72 2.29
N ILE A 99 -8.57 14.80 2.74
CA ILE A 99 -10.02 14.98 2.68
C ILE A 99 -10.48 16.11 3.60
N ALA A 100 -9.95 16.19 4.82
CA ALA A 100 -10.30 17.23 5.77
C ALA A 100 -9.96 18.65 5.26
N VAL A 101 -8.82 18.82 4.61
CA VAL A 101 -8.40 20.07 3.99
C VAL A 101 -9.26 20.38 2.77
N ARG A 102 -9.30 19.44 1.79
CA ARG A 102 -9.90 19.69 0.48
C ARG A 102 -11.42 19.77 0.51
N GLN A 103 -12.08 18.82 1.16
CA GLN A 103 -13.54 18.74 1.22
C GLN A 103 -14.10 19.38 2.50
N GLY A 104 -13.44 19.16 3.62
CA GLY A 104 -13.84 19.68 4.92
C GLY A 104 -13.50 21.15 5.14
N ARG A 105 -12.63 21.73 4.31
CA ARG A 105 -12.10 23.10 4.45
C ARG A 105 -11.57 23.36 5.87
N LEU A 106 -10.85 22.36 6.41
CA LEU A 106 -10.34 22.39 7.79
C LEU A 106 -9.53 23.65 8.09
N MET A 107 -8.55 23.93 7.22
CA MET A 107 -7.64 25.06 7.44
C MET A 107 -8.36 26.39 7.34
N GLN A 108 -9.25 26.59 6.37
CA GLN A 108 -10.07 27.82 6.25
C GLN A 108 -10.95 28.06 7.47
N ARG A 109 -11.40 27.00 8.15
CA ARG A 109 -12.25 27.11 9.34
C ARG A 109 -11.43 27.35 10.61
N TRP A 110 -10.22 26.82 10.73
CA TRP A 110 -9.46 26.80 11.97
C TRP A 110 -8.40 27.91 12.06
N LEU A 111 -7.73 28.25 10.95
CA LEU A 111 -6.72 29.32 10.92
C LEU A 111 -7.22 30.69 11.40
N PRO A 112 -8.49 31.11 11.17
CA PRO A 112 -9.00 32.36 11.74
C PRO A 112 -9.06 32.37 13.27
N HIS A 113 -9.15 31.19 13.89
CA HIS A 113 -9.18 31.06 15.35
C HIS A 113 -7.80 30.88 15.95
N ARG A 114 -6.89 30.25 15.21
CA ARG A 114 -5.53 30.00 15.65
C ARG A 114 -4.59 29.82 14.46
N CYS A 115 -3.50 30.59 14.42
CA CYS A 115 -2.44 30.48 13.43
C CYS A 115 -1.09 30.77 14.07
N PRO A 116 -0.09 29.88 14.00
CA PRO A 116 -0.16 28.55 13.42
C PRO A 116 -0.97 27.56 14.27
N LEU A 117 -1.52 26.51 13.61
CA LEU A 117 -2.19 25.40 14.29
C LEU A 117 -1.17 24.48 14.93
N PRO A 118 -1.32 24.08 16.20
CA PRO A 118 -0.45 23.08 16.83
C PRO A 118 -0.77 21.68 16.26
N VAL A 119 0.24 21.06 15.65
CA VAL A 119 0.19 19.72 15.08
C VAL A 119 1.12 18.82 15.87
N TYR A 120 0.53 17.85 16.56
CA TYR A 120 1.24 16.89 17.41
C TYR A 120 1.61 15.66 16.62
N VAL A 121 2.90 15.30 16.64
CA VAL A 121 3.48 14.15 15.92
C VAL A 121 4.43 13.42 16.86
N TRP A 122 4.54 12.09 16.72
CA TRP A 122 5.47 11.29 17.53
C TRP A 122 6.70 10.82 16.74
N ASN A 123 6.52 10.54 15.47
CA ASN A 123 7.55 10.12 14.54
C ASN A 123 7.51 10.97 13.26
N ALA A 124 8.40 10.68 12.32
CA ALA A 124 8.44 11.32 11.01
C ALA A 124 8.37 10.26 9.90
N ASP A 125 7.44 9.30 10.00
CA ASP A 125 7.22 8.35 8.91
C ASP A 125 6.60 9.00 7.66
N GLN A 126 6.39 8.20 6.65
CA GLN A 126 5.91 8.70 5.35
C GLN A 126 4.54 9.34 5.47
N ASP A 127 3.64 8.74 6.24
CA ASP A 127 2.27 9.19 6.38
C ASP A 127 2.19 10.50 7.19
N VAL A 128 2.89 10.57 8.31
CA VAL A 128 3.00 11.80 9.14
C VAL A 128 3.65 12.94 8.36
N CYS A 129 4.72 12.67 7.60
CA CYS A 129 5.38 13.69 6.76
C CYS A 129 4.42 14.24 5.70
N LEU A 130 3.71 13.35 5.01
CA LEU A 130 2.76 13.74 3.96
C LEU A 130 1.54 14.48 4.54
N ALA A 131 1.01 14.04 5.67
CA ALA A 131 -0.06 14.73 6.39
C ALA A 131 0.36 16.15 6.81
N SER A 132 1.57 16.31 7.32
CA SER A 132 2.13 17.61 7.69
C SER A 132 2.26 18.53 6.48
N PHE A 133 2.73 18.00 5.33
CA PHE A 133 2.78 18.75 4.07
C PHE A 133 1.39 19.22 3.63
N ILE A 134 0.39 18.33 3.67
CA ILE A 134 -0.99 18.62 3.29
C ILE A 134 -1.58 19.75 4.12
N LEU A 135 -1.30 19.79 5.43
CA LEU A 135 -1.78 20.84 6.33
C LEU A 135 -1.05 22.18 6.06
N GLU A 136 0.27 22.16 5.91
CA GLU A 136 1.06 23.37 5.68
C GLU A 136 0.76 23.99 4.31
N TYR A 137 0.70 23.17 3.25
CA TYR A 137 0.51 23.65 1.88
C TYR A 137 -0.96 23.55 1.42
N HIS A 138 -1.91 23.68 2.37
CA HIS A 138 -3.34 23.58 2.11
C HIS A 138 -3.86 24.49 1.00
N GLU A 139 -3.27 25.67 0.82
CA GLU A 139 -3.64 26.61 -0.26
C GLU A 139 -3.51 25.99 -1.66
N LEU A 140 -2.50 25.12 -1.86
CA LEU A 140 -2.32 24.38 -3.12
C LEU A 140 -3.44 23.35 -3.36
N LEU A 141 -3.98 22.78 -2.29
CA LEU A 141 -5.01 21.76 -2.33
C LEU A 141 -6.43 22.34 -2.45
N GLU A 142 -6.65 23.53 -1.93
CA GLU A 142 -7.93 24.21 -1.95
C GLU A 142 -8.24 24.82 -3.32
N GLN A 143 -7.22 25.07 -4.14
CA GLN A 143 -7.40 25.46 -5.54
C GLN A 143 -7.93 24.26 -6.33
N CYS A 144 -8.97 24.47 -7.15
CA CYS A 144 -9.73 23.42 -7.85
C CYS A 144 -8.91 22.49 -8.76
N HIS A 145 -7.66 22.82 -9.00
CA HIS A 145 -6.75 22.11 -9.91
C HIS A 145 -5.53 21.58 -9.15
N SER A 146 -5.78 20.85 -8.03
CA SER A 146 -4.67 20.16 -7.35
C SER A 146 -3.87 19.34 -8.35
N ASP A 147 -2.55 19.47 -8.26
CA ASP A 147 -1.61 18.73 -9.08
C ASP A 147 -1.94 17.22 -9.07
N PRO A 148 -2.17 16.59 -10.24
CA PRO A 148 -2.44 15.16 -10.33
C PRO A 148 -1.37 14.31 -9.64
N LEU A 149 -0.11 14.76 -9.65
CA LEU A 149 1.01 14.06 -9.03
C LEU A 149 0.90 14.02 -7.51
N LEU A 150 0.53 15.14 -6.85
CA LEU A 150 0.31 15.16 -5.40
C LEU A 150 -0.84 14.22 -5.00
N ARG A 151 -1.96 14.28 -5.72
CA ARG A 151 -3.08 13.36 -5.51
C ARG A 151 -2.65 11.91 -5.66
N TRP A 152 -1.84 11.62 -6.66
CA TRP A 152 -1.33 10.28 -6.87
C TRP A 152 -0.42 9.83 -5.70
N ILE A 153 0.49 10.68 -5.22
CA ILE A 153 1.35 10.36 -4.07
C ILE A 153 0.52 10.09 -2.82
N VAL A 154 -0.52 10.90 -2.55
CA VAL A 154 -1.41 10.69 -1.41
C VAL A 154 -2.14 9.35 -1.52
N GLN A 155 -2.67 9.01 -2.70
CA GLN A 155 -3.35 7.73 -2.93
C GLN A 155 -2.39 6.55 -2.84
N PHE A 156 -1.19 6.67 -3.40
CA PHE A 156 -0.18 5.63 -3.35
C PHE A 156 0.30 5.40 -1.90
N ASN A 157 0.61 6.48 -1.18
CA ASN A 157 0.97 6.40 0.23
C ASN A 157 -0.13 5.71 1.06
N ASN A 158 -1.40 6.09 0.85
CA ASN A 158 -2.52 5.46 1.55
C ASN A 158 -2.56 3.93 1.34
N LYS A 159 -2.38 3.46 0.11
CA LYS A 159 -2.36 2.02 -0.20
C LYS A 159 -1.18 1.31 0.45
N VAL A 160 0.02 1.88 0.34
CA VAL A 160 1.24 1.32 0.93
C VAL A 160 1.12 1.25 2.44
N ASP A 161 0.66 2.32 3.06
CA ASP A 161 0.61 2.44 4.50
C ASP A 161 -0.51 1.58 5.11
N VAL A 162 -1.72 1.58 4.56
CA VAL A 162 -2.82 0.71 4.99
C VAL A 162 -2.40 -0.75 4.98
N CYS A 163 -1.63 -1.19 3.97
CA CYS A 163 -1.10 -2.55 3.87
C CYS A 163 0.20 -2.77 4.69
N GLY A 164 0.56 -1.86 5.60
CA GLY A 164 1.78 -1.98 6.43
C GLY A 164 3.08 -2.04 5.62
N GLY A 165 3.09 -1.50 4.40
CA GLY A 165 4.22 -1.52 3.46
C GLY A 165 4.21 -2.70 2.49
N LEU A 166 3.36 -3.71 2.66
CA LEU A 166 3.26 -4.89 1.78
C LEU A 166 2.30 -4.68 0.60
N TYR A 167 2.34 -3.50 -0.02
CA TYR A 167 1.55 -3.22 -1.21
C TYR A 167 2.32 -3.63 -2.47
N PRO A 168 1.73 -4.46 -3.37
CA PRO A 168 2.39 -4.89 -4.59
C PRO A 168 2.53 -3.71 -5.56
N VAL A 169 3.77 -3.31 -5.81
CA VAL A 169 4.14 -2.23 -6.74
C VAL A 169 5.11 -2.73 -7.79
N ASP A 170 5.06 -2.12 -8.98
CA ASP A 170 6.12 -2.30 -9.96
C ASP A 170 7.38 -1.55 -9.51
N LEU A 171 8.48 -2.29 -9.35
CA LEU A 171 9.75 -1.74 -8.88
C LEU A 171 10.47 -0.86 -9.92
N GLU A 172 10.06 -0.88 -11.17
CA GLU A 172 10.66 -0.10 -12.27
C GLU A 172 9.84 1.15 -12.65
N GLU A 173 8.73 1.39 -12.00
CA GLU A 173 7.85 2.51 -12.32
C GLU A 173 8.45 3.86 -11.95
N LEU A 174 8.42 4.82 -12.88
CA LEU A 174 8.97 6.17 -12.69
C LEU A 174 8.35 6.89 -11.49
N VAL A 175 7.06 6.75 -11.30
CA VAL A 175 6.32 7.42 -10.23
C VAL A 175 6.75 6.89 -8.87
N ARG A 176 6.98 5.58 -8.75
CA ARG A 176 7.55 4.96 -7.53
C ARG A 176 8.95 5.53 -7.24
N ASN A 177 9.77 5.78 -8.26
CA ASN A 177 11.10 6.35 -8.08
C ASN A 177 11.03 7.80 -7.56
N HIS A 178 10.02 8.59 -7.94
CA HIS A 178 9.74 9.87 -7.33
C HIS A 178 9.30 9.72 -5.87
N PHE A 179 8.40 8.79 -5.58
CA PHE A 179 7.98 8.49 -4.20
C PHE A 179 9.18 8.11 -3.32
N THR A 180 10.02 7.19 -3.80
CA THR A 180 11.24 6.79 -3.09
C THR A 180 12.16 7.97 -2.84
N TRP A 181 12.36 8.85 -3.83
CA TRP A 181 13.18 10.05 -3.66
C TRP A 181 12.57 11.02 -2.64
N VAL A 182 11.26 11.27 -2.69
CA VAL A 182 10.57 12.17 -1.74
C VAL A 182 10.82 11.72 -0.30
N PHE A 183 10.66 10.44 -0.01
CA PHE A 183 10.73 9.90 1.35
C PHE A 183 12.12 9.36 1.76
N GLU A 184 13.16 9.61 0.95
CA GLU A 184 14.53 9.23 1.32
C GLU A 184 15.01 9.84 2.64
N PRO A 185 14.68 11.10 3.04
CA PRO A 185 15.08 11.63 4.36
C PRO A 185 14.54 10.79 5.53
N PHE A 186 13.31 10.27 5.42
CA PHE A 186 12.75 9.35 6.40
C PHE A 186 13.49 8.01 6.38
N ARG A 187 13.76 7.45 5.19
CA ARG A 187 14.53 6.22 5.04
C ARG A 187 15.92 6.32 5.67
N GLU A 188 16.66 7.40 5.38
CA GLU A 188 17.99 7.66 5.98
C GLU A 188 17.93 7.72 7.51
N GLN A 189 16.94 8.40 8.06
CA GLN A 189 16.72 8.48 9.48
C GLN A 189 16.47 7.11 10.09
N ARG A 190 15.55 6.33 9.50
CA ARG A 190 15.20 5.00 10.01
C ARG A 190 16.39 4.04 9.97
N MET A 191 17.19 4.06 8.93
CA MET A 191 18.40 3.23 8.81
C MET A 191 19.52 3.60 9.80
N LYS A 192 19.59 4.88 10.21
CA LYS A 192 20.56 5.35 11.22
C LYS A 192 20.14 5.08 12.66
N GLY A 193 18.90 4.66 12.88
CA GLY A 193 18.29 4.48 14.19
C GLY A 193 17.18 5.48 14.44
N LYS A 194 16.31 5.20 15.40
CA LYS A 194 15.05 5.90 15.59
C LYS A 194 15.17 7.34 16.07
N ALA A 195 14.27 8.18 15.54
CA ALA A 195 14.00 9.52 16.04
C ALA A 195 12.66 9.63 16.78
N GLU A 196 12.02 8.53 17.13
CA GLU A 196 10.76 8.59 17.87
C GLU A 196 10.95 9.37 19.17
N GLY A 197 10.15 10.42 19.35
CA GLY A 197 10.26 11.32 20.48
C GLY A 197 11.46 12.28 20.46
N ASP A 198 12.38 12.20 19.52
CA ASP A 198 13.43 13.20 19.31
C ASP A 198 12.87 14.38 18.50
N GLU A 199 12.50 15.43 19.21
CA GLU A 199 11.84 16.59 18.62
C GLU A 199 12.61 17.21 17.45
N ALA A 200 13.92 17.40 17.63
CA ALA A 200 14.76 18.04 16.61
C ALA A 200 14.85 17.20 15.35
N LEU A 201 15.07 15.91 15.51
CA LEU A 201 15.24 14.98 14.40
C LEU A 201 13.92 14.73 13.67
N VAL A 202 12.80 14.61 14.39
CA VAL A 202 11.45 14.50 13.80
C VAL A 202 11.14 15.73 12.96
N LYS A 203 11.30 16.94 13.50
CA LYS A 203 11.03 18.20 12.79
C LYS A 203 11.88 18.37 11.54
N VAL A 204 13.19 18.11 11.64
CA VAL A 204 14.12 18.20 10.50
C VAL A 204 13.74 17.20 9.41
N THR A 205 13.37 15.96 9.78
CA THR A 205 12.97 14.95 8.78
C THR A 205 11.69 15.35 8.05
N ILE A 206 10.65 15.79 8.80
CA ILE A 206 9.40 16.28 8.20
C ILE A 206 9.69 17.44 7.25
N ARG A 207 10.51 18.40 7.67
CA ARG A 207 10.87 19.56 6.84
C ARG A 207 11.53 19.11 5.53
N ARG A 208 12.55 18.25 5.60
CA ARG A 208 13.25 17.73 4.41
C ARG A 208 12.33 17.01 3.43
N VAL A 209 11.35 16.25 3.94
CA VAL A 209 10.34 15.60 3.10
C VAL A 209 9.41 16.63 2.48
N CYS A 210 8.97 17.63 3.24
CA CYS A 210 8.14 18.73 2.72
C CYS A 210 8.84 19.52 1.61
N ASP A 211 10.14 19.83 1.77
CA ASP A 211 10.93 20.51 0.73
C ASP A 211 11.01 19.68 -0.54
N ARG A 212 11.17 18.36 -0.45
CA ARG A 212 11.15 17.46 -1.62
C ARG A 212 9.77 17.34 -2.27
N LEU A 213 8.70 17.36 -1.49
CA LEU A 213 7.33 17.43 -2.03
C LEU A 213 7.10 18.77 -2.76
N GLU A 214 7.59 19.87 -2.22
CA GLU A 214 7.54 21.17 -2.91
C GLU A 214 8.32 21.14 -4.23
N ASP A 215 9.54 20.58 -4.23
CA ASP A 215 10.35 20.41 -5.44
C ASP A 215 9.64 19.51 -6.47
N LEU A 216 8.98 18.45 -6.03
CA LEU A 216 8.20 17.59 -6.89
C LEU A 216 7.07 18.35 -7.60
N LEU A 217 6.30 19.15 -6.87
CA LEU A 217 5.21 19.94 -7.44
C LEU A 217 5.70 21.06 -8.36
N GLN A 218 6.93 21.51 -8.18
CA GLN A 218 7.56 22.53 -9.04
C GLN A 218 8.34 21.93 -10.22
N GLY A 219 8.24 20.62 -10.43
CA GLY A 219 8.92 19.92 -11.53
C GLY A 219 10.45 19.83 -11.38
N ARG A 220 10.96 19.99 -10.15
CA ARG A 220 12.40 19.90 -9.82
C ARG A 220 12.76 18.58 -9.13
N ALA A 221 11.83 17.65 -9.02
CA ALA A 221 12.07 16.40 -8.33
C ALA A 221 13.16 15.55 -8.98
N GLY A 222 13.98 14.95 -8.13
CA GLY A 222 14.82 13.82 -8.50
C GLY A 222 14.07 12.50 -8.54
N THR A 223 14.79 11.44 -8.82
CA THR A 223 14.34 10.05 -8.73
C THR A 223 15.34 9.24 -7.94
N ALA A 224 14.87 8.26 -7.17
CA ALA A 224 15.72 7.31 -6.47
C ALA A 224 15.17 5.88 -6.69
N PRO A 225 16.00 4.94 -7.15
CA PRO A 225 15.58 3.55 -7.25
C PRO A 225 15.42 2.94 -5.86
N ILE A 226 14.60 1.90 -5.75
CA ILE A 226 14.57 1.06 -4.55
C ILE A 226 15.82 0.18 -4.55
N THR A 227 16.68 0.36 -3.54
CA THR A 227 17.92 -0.40 -3.36
C THR A 227 17.89 -1.32 -2.14
N ALA A 228 16.72 -1.51 -1.55
CA ALA A 228 16.56 -2.37 -0.39
C ALA A 228 16.80 -3.85 -0.75
N GLU A 229 17.56 -4.55 0.10
CA GLU A 229 17.91 -5.96 -0.06
C GLU A 229 17.49 -6.74 1.20
N PRO A 230 16.20 -7.01 1.39
CA PRO A 230 15.72 -7.82 2.50
C PRO A 230 16.23 -9.26 2.38
N GLU A 231 16.53 -9.85 3.54
CA GLU A 231 16.97 -11.24 3.65
C GLU A 231 15.79 -12.12 4.12
N ILE A 232 15.46 -13.16 3.35
CA ILE A 232 14.48 -14.15 3.78
C ILE A 232 15.17 -15.09 4.76
N LEU A 233 14.76 -15.06 6.02
CA LEU A 233 15.26 -15.92 7.09
C LEU A 233 14.53 -17.27 7.12
N TYR A 234 13.26 -17.27 6.73
CA TYR A 234 12.43 -18.47 6.73
C TYR A 234 11.23 -18.32 5.76
N THR A 235 10.88 -19.39 5.10
CA THR A 235 9.67 -19.51 4.28
C THR A 235 8.83 -20.68 4.81
N SER A 236 7.60 -20.39 5.23
CA SER A 236 6.63 -21.38 5.69
C SER A 236 5.95 -22.09 4.53
N ALA A 237 5.67 -23.38 4.68
CA ALA A 237 4.80 -24.11 3.78
C ALA A 237 3.32 -23.64 3.86
N HIS A 238 2.96 -22.90 4.93
CA HIS A 238 1.61 -22.39 5.18
C HIS A 238 1.40 -20.95 4.73
N GLY A 239 2.31 -20.39 3.88
CA GLY A 239 2.08 -19.14 3.16
C GLY A 239 2.50 -17.86 3.88
N PHE A 240 3.45 -17.93 4.83
CA PHE A 240 4.09 -16.73 5.39
C PHE A 240 5.63 -16.79 5.28
N VAL A 241 6.28 -15.66 5.43
CA VAL A 241 7.74 -15.57 5.50
C VAL A 241 8.21 -14.82 6.73
N ILE A 242 9.43 -15.12 7.19
CA ILE A 242 10.15 -14.29 8.15
C ILE A 242 11.32 -13.66 7.39
N ALA A 243 11.43 -12.33 7.43
CA ALA A 243 12.48 -11.61 6.72
C ALA A 243 13.16 -10.57 7.62
N ASP A 244 14.46 -10.34 7.39
CA ASP A 244 15.22 -9.23 7.98
C ASP A 244 15.18 -8.04 7.01
N GLU A 245 14.55 -6.94 7.44
CA GLU A 245 14.46 -5.68 6.66
C GLU A 245 15.80 -4.94 6.61
N LYS A 246 16.75 -5.31 7.46
CA LYS A 246 18.03 -4.58 7.66
C LYS A 246 17.82 -3.09 7.96
N GLY A 247 16.69 -2.75 8.57
CA GLY A 247 16.30 -1.37 8.91
C GLY A 247 15.78 -0.54 7.73
N ASP A 248 15.74 -1.08 6.51
CA ASP A 248 15.29 -0.35 5.33
C ASP A 248 13.76 -0.48 5.15
N PRO A 249 12.98 0.62 5.27
CA PRO A 249 11.53 0.57 5.11
C PRO A 249 11.06 0.13 3.71
N ASN A 250 11.90 0.31 2.68
CA ASN A 250 11.59 -0.11 1.32
C ASN A 250 11.68 -1.65 1.13
N SER A 251 12.22 -2.38 2.11
CA SER A 251 12.28 -3.85 2.09
C SER A 251 10.92 -4.49 1.91
N ARG A 252 9.88 -3.93 2.51
CA ARG A 252 8.50 -4.44 2.40
C ARG A 252 7.94 -4.31 0.99
N LEU A 253 8.22 -3.21 0.29
CA LEU A 253 7.85 -3.04 -1.12
C LEU A 253 8.53 -4.08 -2.01
N VAL A 254 9.82 -4.38 -1.74
CA VAL A 254 10.56 -5.43 -2.46
C VAL A 254 9.94 -6.81 -2.22
N LEU A 255 9.60 -7.12 -0.96
CA LEU A 255 8.96 -8.39 -0.60
C LEU A 255 7.56 -8.52 -1.24
N ALA A 256 6.76 -7.46 -1.19
CA ALA A 256 5.45 -7.42 -1.84
C ALA A 256 5.55 -7.60 -3.37
N ALA A 257 6.53 -6.97 -4.02
CA ALA A 257 6.78 -7.16 -5.46
C ALA A 257 7.18 -8.60 -5.82
N ARG A 258 7.74 -9.36 -4.86
CA ARG A 258 8.01 -10.80 -5.01
C ARG A 258 6.78 -11.68 -4.76
N GLY A 259 5.60 -11.08 -4.49
CA GLY A 259 4.36 -11.80 -4.25
C GLY A 259 4.14 -12.26 -2.81
N LEU A 260 4.92 -11.77 -1.85
CA LEU A 260 4.77 -12.15 -0.44
C LEU A 260 3.67 -11.29 0.20
N THR A 261 2.68 -11.95 0.83
CA THR A 261 1.51 -11.30 1.41
C THR A 261 1.48 -11.37 2.93
N ASN A 262 2.11 -12.36 3.55
CA ASN A 262 2.12 -12.55 5.00
C ASN A 262 3.56 -12.55 5.50
N LEU A 263 3.88 -11.60 6.39
CA LEU A 263 5.24 -11.31 6.79
C LEU A 263 5.37 -11.16 8.30
N ILE A 264 6.35 -11.86 8.88
CA ILE A 264 6.93 -11.52 10.19
C ILE A 264 8.28 -10.87 9.87
N SER A 265 8.40 -9.57 10.12
CA SER A 265 9.58 -8.80 9.73
C SER A 265 10.44 -8.48 10.94
N LEU A 266 11.71 -8.86 10.89
CA LEU A 266 12.73 -8.33 11.78
C LEU A 266 13.14 -6.94 11.25
N VAL A 267 12.63 -5.90 11.91
CA VAL A 267 12.88 -4.50 11.53
C VAL A 267 14.29 -4.07 11.92
N CYS A 268 14.68 -4.34 13.16
CA CYS A 268 16.05 -4.07 13.62
C CYS A 268 16.43 -4.90 14.85
N ARG A 269 17.74 -5.05 15.04
CA ARG A 269 18.37 -5.61 16.25
C ARG A 269 18.82 -4.45 17.13
N ARG A 270 18.39 -4.44 18.35
CA ARG A 270 18.64 -3.35 19.29
C ARG A 270 19.95 -3.52 20.03
N LYS A 271 20.51 -2.41 20.52
CA LYS A 271 21.76 -2.42 21.33
C LYS A 271 21.61 -3.17 22.67
N ASN A 272 20.41 -3.25 23.20
CA ASN A 272 20.10 -3.99 24.44
C ASN A 272 19.91 -5.50 24.22
N GLY A 273 20.18 -6.04 23.03
CA GLY A 273 20.04 -7.46 22.69
C GLY A 273 18.59 -7.88 22.35
N ARG A 274 17.63 -6.95 22.39
CA ARG A 274 16.24 -7.21 22.01
C ARG A 274 16.00 -6.90 20.51
N TYR A 275 14.83 -7.21 20.03
CA TYR A 275 14.48 -7.10 18.61
C TYR A 275 13.23 -6.25 18.41
N THR A 276 13.16 -5.53 17.32
CA THR A 276 11.93 -4.89 16.87
C THR A 276 11.36 -5.68 15.69
N TYR A 277 10.11 -6.09 15.81
CA TYR A 277 9.40 -6.84 14.77
C TYR A 277 8.15 -6.14 14.29
N SER A 278 7.74 -6.47 13.08
CA SER A 278 6.39 -6.22 12.57
C SER A 278 5.77 -7.54 12.10
N VAL A 279 4.47 -7.70 12.30
CA VAL A 279 3.66 -8.82 11.81
C VAL A 279 2.62 -8.22 10.90
N ILE A 280 2.63 -8.59 9.62
CA ILE A 280 1.84 -7.93 8.60
C ILE A 280 1.14 -8.99 7.75
N ARG A 281 -0.16 -8.80 7.57
CA ARG A 281 -0.99 -9.51 6.62
C ARG A 281 -1.31 -8.56 5.46
N GLY A 282 -0.84 -8.87 4.27
CA GLY A 282 -1.00 -7.99 3.10
C GLY A 282 -2.38 -8.07 2.46
N SER A 283 -3.20 -9.06 2.88
CA SER A 283 -4.54 -9.26 2.32
C SER A 283 -5.57 -9.47 3.43
N PRO A 284 -6.74 -8.81 3.38
CA PRO A 284 -7.84 -9.09 4.31
C PRO A 284 -8.36 -10.53 4.18
N TYR A 285 -8.19 -11.17 3.03
CA TYR A 285 -8.65 -12.53 2.76
C TYR A 285 -7.80 -13.63 3.39
N ASP A 286 -6.62 -13.28 3.95
CA ASP A 286 -5.75 -14.21 4.67
C ASP A 286 -6.05 -14.25 6.18
N GLU A 287 -7.10 -13.57 6.65
CA GLU A 287 -7.45 -13.48 8.09
C GLU A 287 -7.71 -14.84 8.72
N ASP A 288 -8.31 -15.74 7.97
CA ASP A 288 -8.62 -17.10 8.45
C ASP A 288 -7.36 -17.95 8.64
N THR A 289 -6.31 -17.69 7.86
CA THR A 289 -5.07 -18.46 7.90
C THR A 289 -3.94 -17.76 8.65
N PHE A 290 -3.75 -16.45 8.45
CA PHE A 290 -2.71 -15.65 9.10
C PHE A 290 -3.30 -14.62 10.05
N GLN A 291 -3.70 -15.07 11.24
CA GLN A 291 -4.43 -14.30 12.25
C GLN A 291 -3.48 -13.41 13.06
N VAL A 292 -3.23 -12.17 12.60
CA VAL A 292 -2.30 -11.23 13.24
C VAL A 292 -2.60 -11.06 14.73
N ALA A 293 -3.86 -10.87 15.11
CA ALA A 293 -4.25 -10.71 16.51
C ALA A 293 -3.88 -11.92 17.38
N ARG A 294 -4.08 -13.14 16.87
CA ARG A 294 -3.73 -14.38 17.56
C ARG A 294 -2.21 -14.57 17.68
N LEU A 295 -1.48 -14.22 16.60
CA LEU A 295 -0.03 -14.27 16.60
C LEU A 295 0.57 -13.34 17.65
N ILE A 296 0.15 -12.06 17.71
CA ILE A 296 0.69 -11.11 18.69
C ILE A 296 0.31 -11.47 20.14
N GLN A 297 -0.85 -12.06 20.37
CA GLN A 297 -1.22 -12.58 21.71
C GLN A 297 -0.29 -13.72 22.14
N ALA A 298 0.01 -14.65 21.25
CA ALA A 298 0.92 -15.76 21.53
C ALA A 298 2.38 -15.28 21.70
N PHE A 299 2.82 -14.31 20.91
CA PHE A 299 4.13 -13.69 21.09
C PHE A 299 4.22 -12.95 22.42
N GLN A 300 3.19 -12.18 22.79
CA GLN A 300 3.10 -11.50 24.08
C GLN A 300 3.19 -12.50 25.26
N ALA A 301 2.49 -13.62 25.17
CA ALA A 301 2.52 -14.65 26.19
C ALA A 301 3.89 -15.36 26.33
N ALA A 302 4.72 -15.29 25.31
CA ALA A 302 6.05 -15.90 25.29
C ALA A 302 7.18 -14.94 25.72
N GLU A 303 6.88 -13.64 25.97
CA GLU A 303 7.86 -12.64 26.40
C GLU A 303 8.35 -12.86 27.83
N ASP A 304 9.54 -12.34 28.11
CA ASP A 304 10.19 -12.37 29.41
C ASP A 304 9.68 -11.30 30.40
N LEU A 305 8.86 -10.37 29.93
CA LEU A 305 8.26 -9.29 30.71
C LEU A 305 6.72 -9.39 30.66
N PRO A 306 6.11 -10.26 31.47
CA PRO A 306 4.67 -10.56 31.37
C PRO A 306 3.76 -9.36 31.66
N ASP A 307 4.21 -8.43 32.50
CA ASP A 307 3.45 -7.24 32.89
C ASP A 307 3.60 -6.06 31.92
N ALA A 308 4.55 -6.15 30.98
CA ALA A 308 4.75 -5.13 29.96
C ALA A 308 4.00 -5.49 28.67
N ARG A 309 3.30 -4.52 28.11
CA ARG A 309 2.70 -4.68 26.79
C ARG A 309 3.76 -4.52 25.71
N ILE A 310 4.36 -5.61 25.28
CA ILE A 310 5.40 -5.63 24.26
C ILE A 310 4.81 -5.66 22.84
N TRP A 311 3.67 -6.34 22.65
CA TRP A 311 3.08 -6.53 21.33
C TRP A 311 1.74 -5.81 21.20
N GLY A 312 1.52 -5.15 20.07
CA GLY A 312 0.30 -4.42 19.78
C GLY A 312 0.18 -4.03 18.31
N GLY A 313 -0.96 -3.46 17.95
CA GLY A 313 -1.26 -3.00 16.59
C GLY A 313 -2.69 -3.30 16.17
N SER A 314 -2.94 -3.25 14.86
CA SER A 314 -4.23 -3.52 14.25
C SER A 314 -4.40 -4.99 13.84
N ASN A 315 -5.58 -5.29 13.27
CA ASN A 315 -5.90 -6.62 12.74
C ASN A 315 -5.05 -7.02 11.52
N LEU A 316 -4.45 -6.05 10.81
CA LEU A 316 -3.67 -6.27 9.59
C LEU A 316 -2.16 -6.09 9.81
N ALA A 317 -1.77 -5.09 10.60
CA ALA A 317 -0.39 -4.77 10.87
C ALA A 317 -0.19 -4.53 12.37
N ALA A 318 0.72 -5.28 12.97
CA ALA A 318 1.06 -5.21 14.37
C ALA A 318 2.58 -5.30 14.53
N GLY A 319 3.08 -5.08 15.74
CA GLY A 319 4.52 -5.20 15.98
C GLY A 319 4.89 -5.21 17.45
N SER A 320 6.17 -5.41 17.70
CA SER A 320 6.73 -5.26 19.04
C SER A 320 6.95 -3.78 19.35
N ASP A 321 6.85 -3.46 20.63
CA ASP A 321 7.11 -2.12 21.14
C ASP A 321 8.44 -1.56 20.63
N SER A 322 8.41 -0.32 20.24
CA SER A 322 9.54 0.33 19.60
C SER A 322 10.60 0.81 20.59
N GLU A 323 10.29 0.94 21.88
CA GLU A 323 11.23 1.34 22.91
C GLU A 323 11.79 0.13 23.68
N LEU A 324 10.91 -0.77 24.12
CA LEU A 324 11.30 -1.97 24.86
C LEU A 324 11.89 -3.05 23.93
N GLY A 325 11.25 -3.32 22.82
CA GLY A 325 11.59 -4.41 21.91
C GLY A 325 11.20 -5.79 22.47
N SER A 326 11.17 -6.81 21.63
CA SER A 326 10.92 -8.20 21.96
C SER A 326 12.19 -8.92 22.43
N SER A 327 12.09 -9.79 23.44
CA SER A 327 13.15 -10.71 23.83
C SER A 327 13.25 -11.93 22.91
N LEU A 328 12.22 -12.19 22.12
CA LEU A 328 12.10 -13.39 21.32
C LEU A 328 13.01 -13.34 20.09
N HIS A 329 13.85 -14.34 19.91
CA HIS A 329 14.58 -14.53 18.67
C HIS A 329 13.61 -14.99 17.56
N TRP A 330 13.85 -14.63 16.31
CA TRP A 330 12.96 -14.94 15.18
C TRP A 330 12.65 -16.43 15.03
N THR A 331 13.55 -17.33 15.43
CA THR A 331 13.28 -18.78 15.42
C THR A 331 12.17 -19.17 16.38
N ARG A 332 12.05 -18.49 17.53
CA ARG A 332 10.96 -18.72 18.48
C ARG A 332 9.63 -18.19 17.92
N LEU A 333 9.66 -17.02 17.23
CA LEU A 333 8.48 -16.51 16.54
C LEU A 333 8.03 -17.46 15.45
N ARG A 334 8.98 -18.05 14.70
CA ARG A 334 8.70 -19.08 13.69
C ARG A 334 7.91 -20.24 14.31
N ASP A 335 8.44 -20.82 15.38
CA ASP A 335 7.86 -22.03 15.96
C ASP A 335 6.43 -21.78 16.48
N ILE A 336 6.20 -20.60 17.06
CA ILE A 336 4.86 -20.17 17.50
C ILE A 336 3.94 -19.93 16.31
N ALA A 337 4.42 -19.23 15.28
CA ALA A 337 3.63 -18.89 14.10
C ALA A 337 3.25 -20.15 13.30
N GLU A 338 4.18 -21.08 13.10
CA GLU A 338 3.91 -22.37 12.44
C GLU A 338 2.77 -23.11 13.13
N ALA A 339 2.81 -23.25 14.45
CA ALA A 339 1.77 -23.95 15.20
C ALA A 339 0.39 -23.30 15.03
N ILE A 340 0.32 -21.97 15.03
CA ILE A 340 -0.94 -21.22 14.89
C ILE A 340 -1.49 -21.30 13.46
N VAL A 341 -0.61 -21.12 12.46
CA VAL A 341 -1.02 -21.09 11.05
C VAL A 341 -1.36 -22.51 10.55
N GLU A 342 -0.64 -23.54 11.01
CA GLU A 342 -0.96 -24.94 10.72
C GLU A 342 -2.34 -25.31 11.30
N GLU A 343 -2.61 -24.97 12.56
CA GLU A 343 -3.92 -25.22 13.18
C GLU A 343 -5.05 -24.51 12.42
N ALA A 344 -4.87 -23.22 12.06
CA ALA A 344 -5.84 -22.46 11.29
C ALA A 344 -6.08 -23.09 9.89
N SER A 345 -5.02 -23.51 9.21
CA SER A 345 -5.09 -24.14 7.89
C SER A 345 -5.80 -25.50 7.95
N CYS A 346 -5.60 -26.29 9.02
CA CYS A 346 -6.29 -27.55 9.24
C CYS A 346 -7.80 -27.36 9.47
N HIS A 347 -8.20 -26.36 10.23
CA HIS A 347 -9.63 -26.03 10.43
C HIS A 347 -10.28 -25.64 9.11
N TYR A 348 -9.62 -24.80 8.33
CA TYR A 348 -10.11 -24.37 7.02
C TYR A 348 -10.25 -25.53 6.02
N ALA A 349 -9.32 -26.49 6.06
CA ALA A 349 -9.37 -27.69 5.22
C ALA A 349 -10.49 -28.68 5.63
N THR A 350 -10.90 -28.69 6.91
CA THR A 350 -11.99 -29.54 7.40
C THR A 350 -13.38 -28.93 7.18
N GLU A 351 -13.50 -27.62 7.09
CA GLU A 351 -14.75 -26.93 6.78
C GLU A 351 -14.99 -26.77 5.26
N ALA A 352 -13.93 -26.87 4.44
CA ALA A 352 -14.08 -26.86 3.00
C ALA A 352 -14.75 -28.18 2.55
N PRO A 353 -15.89 -28.12 1.80
CA PRO A 353 -16.48 -29.32 1.23
C PRO A 353 -15.40 -30.09 0.46
N SER A 354 -15.35 -31.39 0.62
CA SER A 354 -14.41 -32.29 -0.04
C SER A 354 -14.69 -32.43 -1.56
N GLU A 355 -15.06 -31.36 -2.21
CA GLU A 355 -15.15 -31.33 -3.67
C GLU A 355 -13.75 -31.35 -4.24
N ARG A 356 -13.46 -32.41 -4.97
CA ARG A 356 -12.29 -32.48 -5.86
C ARG A 356 -12.26 -31.15 -6.63
N ARG A 357 -11.19 -30.36 -6.43
CA ARG A 357 -11.00 -29.12 -7.18
C ARG A 357 -11.04 -29.45 -8.66
N SER A 358 -12.16 -29.12 -9.32
CA SER A 358 -12.16 -29.02 -10.78
C SER A 358 -11.03 -28.06 -11.17
N PRO A 359 -10.22 -28.38 -12.16
CA PRO A 359 -9.18 -27.47 -12.61
C PRO A 359 -9.81 -26.10 -12.89
N PHE A 360 -9.10 -25.03 -12.50
CA PHE A 360 -9.56 -23.66 -12.69
C PHE A 360 -9.55 -23.34 -14.19
N GLY A 361 -10.72 -23.28 -14.81
CA GLY A 361 -10.87 -23.03 -16.24
C GLY A 361 -10.64 -21.56 -16.59
N ILE A 362 -9.71 -21.30 -17.50
CA ILE A 362 -9.43 -19.96 -18.04
C ILE A 362 -9.67 -19.97 -19.55
N LEU A 363 -10.50 -19.03 -20.02
CA LEU A 363 -10.69 -18.80 -21.45
C LEU A 363 -9.73 -17.69 -21.92
N VAL A 364 -8.77 -18.04 -22.75
CA VAL A 364 -7.81 -17.12 -23.36
C VAL A 364 -8.33 -16.69 -24.73
N VAL A 365 -8.63 -15.39 -24.90
CA VAL A 365 -9.20 -14.81 -26.12
C VAL A 365 -8.23 -13.79 -26.70
N MET A 366 -7.34 -14.24 -27.57
CA MET A 366 -6.31 -13.38 -28.19
C MET A 366 -5.72 -14.01 -29.44
N HIS A 367 -4.81 -13.31 -30.09
CA HIS A 367 -4.13 -13.83 -31.28
C HIS A 367 -3.39 -15.14 -30.95
N PRO A 368 -3.42 -16.17 -31.83
CA PRO A 368 -2.82 -17.50 -31.55
C PRO A 368 -1.34 -17.46 -31.11
N ALA A 369 -0.56 -16.51 -31.63
CA ALA A 369 0.85 -16.36 -31.24
C ALA A 369 1.02 -15.92 -29.77
N GLU A 370 0.16 -15.05 -29.28
CA GLU A 370 0.16 -14.57 -27.89
C GLU A 370 -0.42 -15.66 -26.95
N THR A 371 -1.47 -16.35 -27.42
CA THR A 371 -2.06 -17.49 -26.73
C THR A 371 -1.02 -18.57 -26.41
N ALA A 372 -0.11 -18.88 -27.35
CA ALA A 372 0.90 -19.90 -27.16
C ALA A 372 1.88 -19.57 -26.01
N ILE A 373 2.22 -18.28 -25.83
CA ILE A 373 3.10 -17.82 -24.75
C ILE A 373 2.40 -18.00 -23.39
N LEU A 374 1.15 -17.55 -23.30
CA LEU A 374 0.36 -17.63 -22.06
C LEU A 374 -0.05 -19.04 -21.69
N HIS A 375 -0.36 -19.89 -22.67
CA HIS A 375 -0.79 -21.28 -22.44
C HIS A 375 0.21 -22.06 -21.59
N GLY A 376 1.51 -21.96 -21.89
CA GLY A 376 2.56 -22.62 -21.11
C GLY A 376 2.58 -22.14 -19.65
N LEU A 377 2.54 -20.82 -19.43
CA LEU A 377 2.56 -20.21 -18.10
C LEU A 377 1.32 -20.58 -17.27
N LEU A 378 0.15 -20.59 -17.89
CA LEU A 378 -1.12 -20.92 -17.23
C LEU A 378 -1.20 -22.42 -16.87
N HIS A 379 -0.74 -23.29 -17.76
CA HIS A 379 -0.67 -24.73 -17.50
C HIS A 379 0.28 -25.06 -16.33
N GLU A 380 1.44 -24.38 -16.26
CA GLU A 380 2.36 -24.50 -15.12
C GLU A 380 1.75 -24.02 -13.79
N CYS A 381 0.73 -23.16 -13.84
CA CYS A 381 -0.03 -22.71 -12.68
C CYS A 381 -1.21 -23.62 -12.33
N GLY A 382 -1.39 -24.75 -13.04
CA GLY A 382 -2.46 -25.72 -12.80
C GLY A 382 -3.84 -25.31 -13.33
N ALA A 383 -3.91 -24.32 -14.23
CA ALA A 383 -5.14 -23.91 -14.88
C ALA A 383 -5.49 -24.82 -16.07
N GLU A 384 -6.78 -25.07 -16.29
CA GLU A 384 -7.30 -25.63 -17.53
C GLU A 384 -7.54 -24.50 -18.52
N VAL A 385 -6.87 -24.53 -19.68
CA VAL A 385 -6.87 -23.42 -20.63
C VAL A 385 -7.75 -23.74 -21.83
N PHE A 386 -8.77 -22.92 -22.04
CA PHE A 386 -9.60 -22.88 -23.24
C PHE A 386 -9.14 -21.71 -24.11
N THR A 387 -9.16 -21.85 -25.42
CA THR A 387 -8.65 -20.82 -26.33
C THR A 387 -9.70 -20.39 -27.32
N ALA A 388 -9.72 -19.09 -27.64
CA ALA A 388 -10.50 -18.47 -28.70
C ALA A 388 -9.68 -17.35 -29.34
N SER A 389 -9.96 -17.00 -30.58
CA SER A 389 -9.30 -15.91 -31.30
C SER A 389 -10.26 -14.77 -31.65
N THR A 390 -11.56 -14.95 -31.41
CA THR A 390 -12.63 -14.03 -31.74
C THR A 390 -13.69 -13.99 -30.63
N CYS A 391 -14.48 -12.91 -30.60
CA CYS A 391 -15.64 -12.82 -29.70
C CYS A 391 -16.68 -13.92 -29.96
N VAL A 392 -16.86 -14.28 -31.23
CA VAL A 392 -17.80 -15.34 -31.63
C VAL A 392 -17.34 -16.70 -31.09
N GLU A 393 -16.06 -17.03 -31.19
CA GLU A 393 -15.49 -18.26 -30.61
C GLU A 393 -15.57 -18.26 -29.10
N ALA A 394 -15.29 -17.12 -28.45
CA ALA A 394 -15.40 -16.95 -27.02
C ALA A 394 -16.84 -17.20 -26.53
N SER A 395 -17.85 -16.65 -27.21
CA SER A 395 -19.25 -16.90 -26.88
C SER A 395 -19.60 -18.39 -26.94
N ARG A 396 -19.17 -19.09 -27.99
CA ARG A 396 -19.39 -20.53 -28.09
C ARG A 396 -18.72 -21.31 -26.98
N ALA A 397 -17.51 -20.94 -26.59
CA ALA A 397 -16.81 -21.58 -25.48
C ALA A 397 -17.54 -21.41 -24.14
N LEU A 398 -18.08 -20.22 -23.89
CA LEU A 398 -18.88 -19.93 -22.69
C LEU A 398 -20.21 -20.69 -22.68
N ASP A 399 -20.82 -20.92 -23.86
CA ASP A 399 -22.09 -21.66 -24.01
C ASP A 399 -21.95 -23.18 -23.86
N LEU A 400 -20.72 -23.72 -23.95
CA LEU A 400 -20.48 -25.18 -23.85
C LEU A 400 -20.67 -25.76 -22.44
N GLY A 401 -20.97 -24.91 -21.44
CA GLY A 401 -21.20 -25.37 -20.06
C GLY A 401 -19.93 -25.81 -19.32
N VAL A 402 -18.77 -25.47 -19.86
CA VAL A 402 -17.45 -25.68 -19.21
C VAL A 402 -17.29 -24.70 -18.10
N SER A 403 -16.72 -25.12 -16.96
CA SER A 403 -16.49 -24.21 -15.80
C SER A 403 -15.37 -23.22 -16.08
N ILE A 404 -15.66 -22.17 -16.88
CA ILE A 404 -14.75 -21.06 -17.12
C ILE A 404 -14.90 -20.07 -15.98
N ARG A 405 -13.80 -19.80 -15.27
CA ARG A 405 -13.75 -18.92 -14.07
C ARG A 405 -13.14 -17.56 -14.36
N ALA A 406 -12.45 -17.39 -15.47
CA ALA A 406 -11.89 -16.11 -15.90
C ALA A 406 -11.73 -16.05 -17.42
N ILE A 407 -11.77 -14.84 -17.97
CA ILE A 407 -11.46 -14.55 -19.37
C ILE A 407 -10.17 -13.72 -19.41
N PHE A 408 -9.17 -14.16 -20.15
CA PHE A 408 -7.93 -13.46 -20.42
C PHE A 408 -7.96 -12.96 -21.86
N SER A 409 -7.83 -11.67 -22.11
CA SER A 409 -7.97 -11.12 -23.46
C SER A 409 -7.04 -9.94 -23.73
N THR A 410 -6.81 -9.63 -24.98
CA THR A 410 -6.27 -8.37 -25.45
C THR A 410 -7.38 -7.33 -25.61
N ARG A 411 -7.00 -6.05 -25.74
CA ARG A 411 -7.95 -4.92 -25.86
C ARG A 411 -8.84 -5.03 -27.11
N TRP A 412 -8.26 -5.48 -28.21
CA TRP A 412 -8.91 -5.55 -29.52
C TRP A 412 -8.85 -6.96 -30.08
N LEU A 413 -9.97 -7.40 -30.65
CA LEU A 413 -10.13 -8.68 -31.31
C LEU A 413 -10.56 -8.45 -32.77
N PRO A 414 -10.42 -9.43 -33.67
CA PRO A 414 -10.77 -9.27 -35.08
C PRO A 414 -12.25 -8.91 -35.33
N ASP A 415 -13.14 -9.29 -34.43
CA ASP A 415 -14.60 -9.12 -34.55
C ASP A 415 -15.26 -8.35 -33.40
N GLY A 416 -14.43 -7.68 -32.55
CA GLY A 416 -14.93 -6.89 -31.41
C GLY A 416 -13.85 -6.40 -30.48
N GLY A 417 -14.21 -6.15 -29.22
CA GLY A 417 -13.29 -5.70 -28.20
C GLY A 417 -13.54 -6.36 -26.84
N PHE A 418 -12.70 -6.03 -25.86
CA PHE A 418 -12.84 -6.60 -24.53
C PHE A 418 -14.18 -6.28 -23.86
N GLN A 419 -14.83 -5.14 -24.20
CA GLN A 419 -16.15 -4.79 -23.65
C GLN A 419 -17.23 -5.79 -24.05
N ASP A 420 -17.13 -6.38 -25.24
CA ASP A 420 -18.05 -7.42 -25.67
C ASP A 420 -17.87 -8.67 -24.80
N LEU A 421 -16.63 -9.01 -24.47
CA LEU A 421 -16.31 -10.14 -23.59
C LEU A 421 -16.74 -9.87 -22.13
N VAL A 422 -16.62 -8.64 -21.64
CA VAL A 422 -17.15 -8.23 -20.30
C VAL A 422 -18.65 -8.47 -20.25
N GLN A 423 -19.39 -8.07 -21.29
CA GLN A 423 -20.84 -8.28 -21.35
C GLN A 423 -21.19 -9.78 -21.43
N MET A 424 -20.41 -10.57 -22.16
CA MET A 424 -20.61 -12.03 -22.23
C MET A 424 -20.34 -12.69 -20.88
N GLY A 425 -19.22 -12.36 -20.22
CA GLY A 425 -18.87 -12.86 -18.89
C GLY A 425 -19.90 -12.49 -17.82
N GLY A 426 -20.47 -11.28 -17.90
CA GLY A 426 -21.55 -10.84 -16.99
C GLY A 426 -22.89 -11.55 -17.19
N ARG A 427 -23.10 -12.23 -18.32
CA ARG A 427 -24.31 -13.05 -18.57
C ARG A 427 -24.17 -14.50 -18.15
N CYS A 428 -22.96 -14.93 -17.79
CA CYS A 428 -22.74 -16.29 -17.28
C CYS A 428 -23.50 -16.47 -15.94
N PRO A 429 -23.92 -17.70 -15.60
CA PRO A 429 -24.60 -17.99 -14.31
C PRO A 429 -23.76 -17.53 -13.10
N GLU A 430 -22.44 -17.64 -13.18
CA GLU A 430 -21.47 -17.00 -12.29
C GLU A 430 -20.74 -15.92 -13.08
N PRO A 431 -20.74 -14.64 -12.64
CA PRO A 431 -20.04 -13.57 -13.33
C PRO A 431 -18.56 -13.93 -13.52
N THR A 432 -18.10 -13.92 -14.77
CA THR A 432 -16.76 -14.34 -15.13
C THR A 432 -15.88 -13.11 -15.33
N PRO A 433 -14.90 -12.86 -14.44
CA PRO A 433 -14.02 -11.68 -14.51
C PRO A 433 -13.12 -11.70 -15.73
N LEU A 434 -12.87 -10.53 -16.32
CA LEU A 434 -12.01 -10.34 -17.47
C LEU A 434 -10.71 -9.66 -17.10
N ILE A 435 -9.59 -10.28 -17.45
CA ILE A 435 -8.24 -9.75 -17.28
C ILE A 435 -7.72 -9.32 -18.65
N LEU A 436 -7.28 -8.05 -18.75
CA LEU A 436 -6.70 -7.52 -19.98
C LEU A 436 -5.17 -7.66 -19.99
N PHE A 437 -4.67 -8.17 -21.10
CA PHE A 437 -3.25 -8.24 -21.42
C PHE A 437 -2.88 -7.10 -22.38
N LEU A 438 -1.93 -6.29 -21.98
CA LEU A 438 -1.53 -5.07 -22.69
C LEU A 438 -0.04 -5.08 -23.00
N PRO A 439 0.40 -4.65 -24.21
CA PRO A 439 1.82 -4.53 -24.51
C PRO A 439 2.48 -3.39 -23.72
N GLN A 440 1.72 -2.35 -23.37
CA GLN A 440 2.17 -1.25 -22.52
C GLN A 440 0.97 -0.54 -21.89
N VAL A 441 1.19 0.12 -20.77
CA VAL A 441 0.19 1.00 -20.15
C VAL A 441 0.33 2.39 -20.75
N ASP A 442 -0.67 2.83 -21.51
CA ASP A 442 -0.91 4.24 -21.80
C ASP A 442 -1.73 4.88 -20.67
N GLY A 443 -1.80 6.20 -20.59
CA GLY A 443 -2.46 6.93 -19.51
C GLY A 443 -3.96 6.63 -19.30
N GLY A 444 -4.58 5.76 -20.10
CA GLY A 444 -6.01 5.42 -20.07
C GLY A 444 -6.35 4.10 -19.35
N TRP A 445 -5.45 3.54 -18.54
CA TRP A 445 -5.68 2.26 -17.86
C TRP A 445 -6.89 2.27 -16.90
N ILE A 446 -7.20 3.42 -16.28
CA ILE A 446 -8.37 3.59 -15.42
C ILE A 446 -9.64 3.40 -16.24
N ASP A 447 -9.70 3.96 -17.44
CA ASP A 447 -10.85 3.85 -18.35
C ASP A 447 -11.13 2.38 -18.70
N LEU A 448 -10.10 1.54 -18.74
CA LEU A 448 -10.25 0.10 -19.01
C LEU A 448 -10.88 -0.63 -17.82
N LEU A 449 -10.51 -0.28 -16.59
CA LEU A 449 -11.13 -0.83 -15.38
C LEU A 449 -12.57 -0.32 -15.23
N GLU A 450 -12.82 0.97 -15.48
CA GLU A 450 -14.18 1.54 -15.47
C GLU A 450 -15.08 0.94 -16.56
N ALA A 451 -14.49 0.51 -17.68
CA ALA A 451 -15.19 -0.21 -18.75
C ALA A 451 -15.44 -1.70 -18.43
N GLY A 452 -15.05 -2.17 -17.24
CA GLY A 452 -15.39 -3.49 -16.70
C GLY A 452 -14.28 -4.52 -16.73
N ALA A 453 -13.04 -4.16 -17.09
CA ALA A 453 -11.91 -5.07 -16.88
C ALA A 453 -11.69 -5.27 -15.36
N PHE A 454 -11.49 -6.52 -14.95
CA PHE A 454 -11.25 -6.85 -13.54
C PHE A 454 -9.82 -6.47 -13.11
N ASP A 455 -8.82 -6.78 -13.96
CA ASP A 455 -7.42 -6.43 -13.74
C ASP A 455 -6.66 -6.32 -15.07
N LEU A 456 -5.45 -5.80 -15.02
CA LEU A 456 -4.57 -5.58 -16.17
C LEU A 456 -3.23 -6.28 -15.96
N VAL A 457 -2.72 -6.95 -16.99
CA VAL A 457 -1.39 -7.55 -17.04
C VAL A 457 -0.61 -6.92 -18.20
N VAL A 458 0.56 -6.36 -17.91
CA VAL A 458 1.38 -5.64 -18.88
C VAL A 458 2.63 -6.44 -19.22
N GLU A 459 3.07 -6.37 -20.49
CA GLU A 459 4.33 -7.00 -20.89
C GLU A 459 5.55 -6.44 -20.14
N PRO A 460 6.59 -7.28 -19.88
CA PRO A 460 6.67 -8.72 -20.16
C PRO A 460 5.81 -9.53 -19.17
N TYR A 461 5.07 -10.52 -19.68
CA TYR A 461 4.19 -11.37 -18.87
C TYR A 461 5.01 -12.27 -17.95
N ARG A 462 5.26 -11.83 -16.74
CA ARG A 462 6.05 -12.54 -15.73
C ARG A 462 5.22 -13.61 -15.04
N ARG A 463 5.79 -14.79 -14.85
CA ARG A 463 5.15 -15.93 -14.20
C ARG A 463 4.54 -15.58 -12.85
N GLU A 464 5.28 -14.82 -12.04
CA GLU A 464 4.86 -14.42 -10.69
C GLU A 464 3.61 -13.52 -10.72
N ARG A 465 3.49 -12.65 -11.75
CA ARG A 465 2.31 -11.80 -11.91
C ARG A 465 1.09 -12.65 -12.31
N ILE A 466 1.26 -13.59 -13.22
CA ILE A 466 0.19 -14.50 -13.66
C ILE A 466 -0.26 -15.39 -12.50
N GLN A 467 0.66 -15.95 -11.72
CA GLN A 467 0.33 -16.75 -10.53
C GLN A 467 -0.50 -15.94 -9.52
N ARG A 468 -0.15 -14.66 -9.30
CA ARG A 468 -0.92 -13.77 -8.41
C ARG A 468 -2.33 -13.56 -8.94
N VAL A 469 -2.49 -13.21 -10.22
CA VAL A 469 -3.80 -13.01 -10.84
C VAL A 469 -4.67 -14.26 -10.71
N ILE A 470 -4.11 -15.45 -10.94
CA ILE A 470 -4.85 -16.72 -10.76
C ILE A 470 -5.25 -16.94 -9.30
N ALA A 471 -4.39 -16.60 -8.34
CA ALA A 471 -4.69 -16.71 -6.92
C ALA A 471 -5.84 -15.75 -6.52
N GLU A 472 -5.80 -14.50 -6.99
CA GLU A 472 -6.86 -13.51 -6.78
C GLU A 472 -8.20 -13.96 -7.39
N LEU A 473 -8.18 -14.49 -8.61
CA LEU A 473 -9.37 -15.05 -9.28
C LEU A 473 -9.93 -16.28 -8.54
N ALA A 474 -9.08 -17.13 -8.00
CA ALA A 474 -9.50 -18.27 -7.21
C ALA A 474 -10.19 -17.86 -5.89
N LEU A 475 -9.82 -16.73 -5.33
CA LEU A 475 -10.48 -16.13 -4.17
C LEU A 475 -11.82 -15.49 -4.56
N TYR A 476 -11.85 -14.75 -5.67
CA TYR A 476 -13.07 -14.13 -6.19
C TYR A 476 -14.18 -15.16 -6.46
N ALA A 477 -13.83 -16.32 -7.01
CA ALA A 477 -14.76 -17.41 -7.30
C ALA A 477 -15.37 -18.08 -6.04
N ARG A 478 -14.90 -17.78 -4.83
CA ARG A 478 -15.42 -18.33 -3.57
C ARG A 478 -16.47 -17.44 -2.90
N VAL A 479 -16.66 -16.20 -3.33
CA VAL A 479 -17.67 -15.31 -2.78
C VAL A 479 -19.02 -15.67 -3.39
N PRO A 480 -20.02 -16.13 -2.61
CA PRO A 480 -21.35 -16.44 -3.15
C PRO A 480 -21.96 -15.15 -3.73
N SER A 481 -22.51 -15.26 -4.94
CA SER A 481 -23.20 -14.16 -5.68
C SER A 481 -24.37 -13.49 -4.93
N ALA A 482 -24.75 -13.96 -3.75
CA ALA A 482 -25.89 -13.46 -2.97
C ALA A 482 -25.53 -12.30 -2.01
N ALA A 483 -24.30 -11.80 -2.00
CA ALA A 483 -23.83 -10.80 -1.02
C ALA A 483 -23.63 -9.38 -1.58
N VAL A 484 -24.07 -9.11 -2.82
CA VAL A 484 -24.07 -7.73 -3.35
C VAL A 484 -25.50 -7.21 -3.33
N PRO A 485 -25.84 -6.25 -2.45
CA PRO A 485 -27.16 -5.61 -2.41
C PRO A 485 -27.40 -4.72 -3.62
#